data_22dbd6cbf7c5029f5c238034890980a1
#
_entry.id   22dbd6cbf7c5029f5c238034890980a1
#
_cell.length_a   1.000
_cell.length_b   1.000
_cell.length_c   1.000
_cell.angle_alpha   90.00
_cell.angle_beta   90.00
_cell.angle_gamma   90.00
#
_symmetry.space_group_name_H-M   'P 1'
#
loop_
_entity.id
_entity.type
_entity.pdbx_description
1 polymer ?
#
loop_
_entity_poly.entity_id
_entity_poly.type
_entity_poly.pdbx_seq_one_letter_code
_entity_poly.pdbx_strand_id
1 'polypeptide(L)'
;RNKKENRKCFIYQNEITREEQEKWYKNYLKKENDIMFSAFISGVLEKPIGYAALYNIDKSSKKCEFGRIVVDKSRISKKGIGYQITKCLCEIGFEKLGLELIYLEVFSDNIPAIKTYLKAGFIEKNRYKKEDKEIIYMELYK
;
A
#
# COMPACT_ATOMS: atom_id res chain seq x y z
N ARG A 1 7.79 4.29 -8.55
CA ARG A 1 7.94 5.09 -7.33
C ARG A 1 8.39 6.54 -7.67
N ASN A 2 9.43 6.74 -8.45
CA ASN A 2 10.06 8.05 -8.69
C ASN A 2 9.29 8.99 -9.63
N LYS A 3 8.27 8.54 -10.35
CA LYS A 3 7.41 9.43 -11.15
C LYS A 3 6.80 10.52 -10.26
N LYS A 4 6.81 11.79 -10.69
CA LYS A 4 6.36 12.95 -9.91
C LYS A 4 4.93 12.78 -9.38
N GLU A 5 4.03 12.23 -10.20
CA GLU A 5 2.64 11.95 -9.81
C GLU A 5 2.49 10.91 -8.70
N ASN A 6 3.47 10.00 -8.56
CA ASN A 6 3.47 8.99 -7.50
C ASN A 6 4.11 9.55 -6.22
N ARG A 7 5.21 10.31 -6.35
CA ARG A 7 5.96 10.82 -5.19
C ARG A 7 5.11 11.64 -4.23
N LYS A 8 4.24 12.48 -4.75
CA LYS A 8 3.33 13.32 -3.94
C LYS A 8 2.39 12.53 -3.01
N CYS A 9 2.17 11.24 -3.30
CA CYS A 9 1.30 10.38 -2.51
C CYS A 9 2.04 9.63 -1.39
N PHE A 10 3.36 9.82 -1.27
CA PHE A 10 4.16 9.19 -0.22
C PHE A 10 4.63 10.22 0.81
N ILE A 11 4.83 9.77 2.05
CA ILE A 11 5.41 10.59 3.12
C ILE A 11 6.79 11.10 2.67
N TYR A 12 7.67 10.20 2.21
CA TYR A 12 8.96 10.58 1.62
C TYR A 12 8.78 10.91 0.13
N GLN A 13 8.85 12.18 -0.22
CA GLN A 13 8.54 12.67 -1.57
C GLN A 13 9.76 12.89 -2.47
N ASN A 14 10.98 12.75 -1.95
CA ASN A 14 12.20 12.88 -2.74
C ASN A 14 12.37 11.71 -3.72
N GLU A 15 13.18 11.90 -4.74
CA GLU A 15 13.61 10.81 -5.59
C GLU A 15 14.46 9.83 -4.77
N ILE A 16 14.25 8.55 -5.02
CA ILE A 16 15.07 7.49 -4.45
C ILE A 16 16.15 7.17 -5.47
N THR A 17 17.41 7.31 -5.08
CA THR A 17 18.55 6.94 -5.92
C THR A 17 18.63 5.41 -6.05
N ARG A 18 19.46 4.95 -6.98
CA ARG A 18 19.69 3.51 -7.15
C ARG A 18 20.34 2.91 -5.90
N GLU A 19 21.33 3.61 -5.32
CA GLU A 19 22.02 3.19 -4.11
C GLU A 19 21.09 3.10 -2.91
N GLU A 20 20.19 4.09 -2.74
CA GLU A 20 19.17 4.07 -1.69
C GLU A 20 18.19 2.88 -1.88
N GLN A 21 17.80 2.60 -3.13
CA GLN A 21 16.94 1.48 -3.45
C GLN A 21 17.61 0.14 -3.17
N GLU A 22 18.88 -0.03 -3.52
CA GLU A 22 19.66 -1.23 -3.27
C GLU A 22 19.86 -1.45 -1.76
N LYS A 23 20.18 -0.37 -1.00
CA LYS A 23 20.29 -0.41 0.47
C LYS A 23 18.97 -0.80 1.11
N TRP A 24 17.87 -0.19 0.66
CA TRP A 24 16.52 -0.53 1.12
C TRP A 24 16.21 -2.00 0.87
N TYR A 25 16.50 -2.51 -0.35
CA TYR A 25 16.21 -3.89 -0.73
C TYR A 25 17.02 -4.90 0.11
N LYS A 26 18.30 -4.65 0.34
CA LYS A 26 19.13 -5.47 1.24
C LYS A 26 18.57 -5.52 2.67
N ASN A 27 18.04 -4.40 3.16
CA ASN A 27 17.41 -4.34 4.48
C ASN A 27 16.04 -5.03 4.49
N TYR A 28 15.26 -4.87 3.41
CA TYR A 28 13.97 -5.53 3.23
C TYR A 28 14.10 -7.06 3.28
N LEU A 29 15.10 -7.63 2.60
CA LEU A 29 15.32 -9.08 2.58
C LEU A 29 15.60 -9.70 3.97
N LYS A 30 15.95 -8.88 4.96
CA LYS A 30 16.17 -9.31 6.35
C LYS A 30 14.90 -9.22 7.22
N LYS A 31 13.81 -8.69 6.69
CA LYS A 31 12.57 -8.48 7.43
C LYS A 31 11.61 -9.64 7.22
N GLU A 32 11.14 -10.22 8.30
CA GLU A 32 10.10 -11.26 8.28
C GLU A 32 8.68 -10.70 8.34
N ASN A 33 8.54 -9.43 8.71
CA ASN A 33 7.27 -8.76 8.94
C ASN A 33 6.92 -7.73 7.85
N ASP A 34 7.48 -7.87 6.65
CA ASP A 34 7.33 -6.93 5.54
C ASP A 34 7.25 -7.70 4.22
N ILE A 35 6.10 -7.70 3.56
CA ILE A 35 5.85 -8.47 2.34
C ILE A 35 5.43 -7.52 1.22
N MET A 36 6.25 -7.43 0.17
CA MET A 36 5.92 -6.73 -1.08
C MET A 36 5.23 -7.68 -2.06
N PHE A 37 4.17 -7.19 -2.68
CA PHE A 37 3.42 -7.90 -3.71
C PHE A 37 3.53 -7.17 -5.05
N SER A 38 3.64 -7.95 -6.12
CA SER A 38 3.55 -7.47 -7.49
C SER A 38 2.22 -7.89 -8.10
N ALA A 39 1.50 -6.96 -8.69
CA ALA A 39 0.24 -7.22 -9.37
C ALA A 39 0.47 -7.40 -10.87
N PHE A 40 -0.13 -8.43 -11.45
CA PHE A 40 -0.08 -8.75 -12.87
C PHE A 40 -1.50 -8.84 -13.45
N ILE A 41 -1.63 -8.67 -14.76
CA ILE A 41 -2.87 -9.02 -15.47
C ILE A 41 -2.84 -10.54 -15.71
N SER A 42 -3.95 -11.22 -15.41
CA SER A 42 -4.09 -12.66 -15.67
C SER A 42 -3.82 -12.96 -17.16
N GLY A 43 -2.94 -13.93 -17.41
CA GLY A 43 -2.52 -14.30 -18.77
C GLY A 43 -1.42 -13.43 -19.38
N VAL A 44 -0.98 -12.35 -18.72
CA VAL A 44 0.10 -11.47 -19.19
C VAL A 44 1.12 -11.28 -18.07
N LEU A 45 2.10 -12.18 -17.99
CA LEU A 45 3.06 -12.24 -16.88
C LEU A 45 4.35 -11.45 -17.08
N GLU A 46 4.55 -10.80 -18.23
CA GLU A 46 5.86 -10.21 -18.54
C GLU A 46 6.27 -9.04 -17.64
N LYS A 47 5.33 -8.21 -17.23
CA LYS A 47 5.64 -7.03 -16.39
C LYS A 47 4.51 -6.73 -15.42
N PRO A 48 4.83 -6.42 -14.16
CA PRO A 48 3.82 -6.02 -13.19
C PRO A 48 3.17 -4.70 -13.58
N ILE A 49 1.89 -4.59 -13.26
CA ILE A 49 1.06 -3.39 -13.44
C ILE A 49 1.00 -2.53 -12.19
N GLY A 50 1.49 -3.04 -11.09
CA GLY A 50 1.48 -2.34 -9.81
C GLY A 50 2.19 -3.12 -8.71
N TYR A 51 2.32 -2.47 -7.58
CA TYR A 51 2.91 -3.01 -6.36
C TYR A 51 2.08 -2.54 -5.16
N ALA A 52 2.05 -3.34 -4.12
CA ALA A 52 1.56 -2.94 -2.81
C ALA A 52 2.25 -3.80 -1.73
N ALA A 53 2.08 -3.46 -0.46
CA ALA A 53 2.69 -4.20 0.63
C ALA A 53 1.74 -4.39 1.81
N LEU A 54 1.95 -5.50 2.53
CA LEU A 54 1.57 -5.69 3.91
C LEU A 54 2.86 -5.68 4.74
N TYR A 55 2.98 -4.76 5.68
CA TYR A 55 4.19 -4.58 6.49
C TYR A 55 3.85 -4.22 7.92
N ASN A 56 4.85 -4.12 8.77
CA ASN A 56 4.64 -4.03 10.22
C ASN A 56 3.71 -5.15 10.71
N ILE A 57 3.90 -6.37 10.14
CA ILE A 57 3.08 -7.53 10.47
C ILE A 57 3.41 -7.95 11.90
N ASP A 58 2.42 -7.87 12.77
CA ASP A 58 2.47 -8.33 14.16
C ASP A 58 1.54 -9.53 14.31
N LYS A 59 2.15 -10.72 14.39
CA LYS A 59 1.42 -11.97 14.53
C LYS A 59 0.76 -12.11 15.91
N SER A 60 1.33 -11.47 16.94
CA SER A 60 0.81 -11.55 18.30
C SER A 60 -0.48 -10.74 18.45
N SER A 61 -0.54 -9.56 17.87
CA SER A 61 -1.74 -8.71 17.85
C SER A 61 -2.57 -8.90 16.57
N LYS A 62 -2.18 -9.85 15.68
CA LYS A 62 -2.85 -10.20 14.44
C LYS A 62 -3.20 -9.00 13.56
N LYS A 63 -2.27 -8.05 13.44
CA LYS A 63 -2.46 -6.83 12.66
C LYS A 63 -1.29 -6.53 11.73
N CYS A 64 -1.54 -5.76 10.68
CA CYS A 64 -0.50 -5.21 9.82
C CYS A 64 -0.90 -3.86 9.24
N GLU A 65 0.07 -3.20 8.63
CA GLU A 65 -0.14 -2.01 7.83
C GLU A 65 -0.21 -2.37 6.34
N PHE A 66 -1.24 -1.84 5.65
CA PHE A 66 -1.35 -1.86 4.19
C PHE A 66 -0.80 -0.56 3.63
N GLY A 67 0.02 -0.65 2.59
CA GLY A 67 0.51 0.56 1.93
C GLY A 67 1.43 0.32 0.76
N ARG A 68 2.26 1.33 0.44
CA ARG A 68 3.21 1.33 -0.67
C ARG A 68 2.57 1.03 -2.02
N ILE A 69 1.25 1.30 -2.16
CA ILE A 69 0.52 0.99 -3.38
C ILE A 69 0.92 1.95 -4.50
N VAL A 70 1.28 1.37 -5.64
CA VAL A 70 1.56 2.07 -6.89
C VAL A 70 0.92 1.29 -8.03
N VAL A 71 0.20 1.97 -8.90
CA VAL A 71 -0.38 1.39 -10.13
C VAL A 71 0.21 2.13 -11.34
N ASP A 72 0.75 1.39 -12.30
CA ASP A 72 1.23 1.96 -13.56
C ASP A 72 0.08 2.22 -14.52
N LYS A 73 -0.47 3.43 -14.43
CA LYS A 73 -1.59 3.87 -15.27
C LYS A 73 -1.27 3.92 -16.77
N SER A 74 0.02 3.96 -17.15
CA SER A 74 0.41 3.95 -18.57
C SER A 74 0.16 2.61 -19.26
N ARG A 75 -0.01 1.56 -18.48
CA ARG A 75 -0.21 0.18 -18.96
C ARG A 75 -1.64 -0.31 -18.87
N ILE A 76 -2.52 0.47 -18.24
CA ILE A 76 -3.88 0.03 -17.95
C ILE A 76 -4.84 1.17 -18.20
N SER A 77 -5.76 0.94 -19.14
CA SER A 77 -6.90 1.82 -19.39
C SER A 77 -8.06 1.57 -18.39
N LYS A 78 -8.09 0.40 -17.75
CA LYS A 78 -9.18 -0.01 -16.84
C LYS A 78 -9.11 0.73 -15.52
N LYS A 79 -10.23 1.33 -15.11
CA LYS A 79 -10.41 1.96 -13.80
C LYS A 79 -10.58 0.90 -12.69
N GLY A 80 -10.24 1.26 -11.45
CA GLY A 80 -10.50 0.42 -10.28
C GLY A 80 -9.40 -0.59 -9.92
N ILE A 81 -8.26 -0.60 -10.61
CA ILE A 81 -7.14 -1.51 -10.32
C ILE A 81 -6.61 -1.33 -8.89
N GLY A 82 -6.47 -0.09 -8.42
CA GLY A 82 -6.06 0.16 -7.03
C GLY A 82 -7.00 -0.49 -6.01
N TYR A 83 -8.31 -0.43 -6.26
CA TYR A 83 -9.30 -1.11 -5.43
C TYR A 83 -9.14 -2.64 -5.46
N GLN A 84 -8.94 -3.23 -6.65
CA GLN A 84 -8.75 -4.67 -6.78
C GLN A 84 -7.48 -5.14 -6.05
N ILE A 85 -6.37 -4.43 -6.18
CA ILE A 85 -5.13 -4.72 -5.47
C ILE A 85 -5.36 -4.62 -3.95
N THR A 86 -5.98 -3.54 -3.48
CA THR A 86 -6.27 -3.35 -2.05
C THR A 86 -7.11 -4.50 -1.51
N LYS A 87 -8.20 -4.83 -2.18
CA LYS A 87 -9.10 -5.91 -1.76
C LYS A 87 -8.39 -7.26 -1.71
N CYS A 88 -7.66 -7.61 -2.77
CA CYS A 88 -6.93 -8.87 -2.86
C CYS A 88 -5.88 -9.00 -1.73
N LEU A 89 -5.11 -7.93 -1.44
CA LEU A 89 -4.12 -7.98 -0.36
C LEU A 89 -4.77 -8.06 1.02
N CYS A 90 -5.91 -7.40 1.23
CA CYS A 90 -6.64 -7.55 2.49
C CYS A 90 -7.15 -8.98 2.68
N GLU A 91 -7.69 -9.60 1.63
CA GLU A 91 -8.09 -11.02 1.65
C GLU A 91 -6.89 -11.94 1.97
N ILE A 92 -5.73 -11.71 1.36
CA ILE A 92 -4.49 -12.45 1.68
C ILE A 92 -4.11 -12.25 3.16
N GLY A 93 -4.17 -11.02 3.65
CA GLY A 93 -3.87 -10.71 5.06
C GLY A 93 -4.77 -11.49 6.03
N PHE A 94 -6.07 -11.49 5.78
CA PHE A 94 -7.03 -12.18 6.63
C PHE A 94 -6.96 -13.70 6.49
N GLU A 95 -6.95 -14.24 5.25
CA GLU A 95 -7.12 -15.66 5.01
C GLU A 95 -5.80 -16.46 5.02
N LYS A 96 -4.69 -15.84 4.59
CA LYS A 96 -3.39 -16.52 4.49
C LYS A 96 -2.44 -16.19 5.63
N LEU A 97 -2.49 -14.94 6.15
CA LEU A 97 -1.63 -14.52 7.26
C LEU A 97 -2.33 -14.59 8.61
N GLY A 98 -3.64 -14.91 8.65
CA GLY A 98 -4.41 -15.05 9.88
C GLY A 98 -4.60 -13.75 10.66
N LEU A 99 -4.55 -12.61 9.95
CA LEU A 99 -4.74 -11.30 10.59
C LEU A 99 -6.21 -11.04 10.90
N GLU A 100 -6.45 -10.17 11.87
CA GLU A 100 -7.78 -9.72 12.27
C GLU A 100 -7.99 -8.23 12.00
N LEU A 101 -6.90 -7.47 11.85
CA LEU A 101 -6.91 -6.03 11.59
C LEU A 101 -5.87 -5.65 10.54
N ILE A 102 -6.29 -4.89 9.54
CA ILE A 102 -5.40 -4.21 8.61
C ILE A 102 -5.64 -2.72 8.74
N TYR A 103 -4.59 -1.94 8.94
CA TYR A 103 -4.67 -0.47 9.04
C TYR A 103 -3.84 0.19 7.96
N LEU A 104 -4.11 1.45 7.70
CA LEU A 104 -3.34 2.27 6.77
C LEU A 104 -3.35 3.75 7.20
N GLU A 105 -2.37 4.47 6.68
CA GLU A 105 -2.28 5.93 6.75
C GLU A 105 -2.36 6.53 5.35
N VAL A 106 -3.14 7.58 5.20
CA VAL A 106 -3.30 8.29 3.93
C VAL A 106 -3.37 9.79 4.16
N PHE A 107 -2.75 10.57 3.28
CA PHE A 107 -2.89 12.03 3.31
C PHE A 107 -4.34 12.43 3.03
N SER A 108 -4.86 13.41 3.78
CA SER A 108 -6.25 13.88 3.67
C SER A 108 -6.56 14.53 2.30
N ASP A 109 -5.54 14.98 1.58
CA ASP A 109 -5.66 15.52 0.22
C ASP A 109 -5.62 14.44 -0.88
N ASN A 110 -5.30 13.17 -0.53
CA ASN A 110 -5.30 12.06 -1.47
C ASN A 110 -6.68 11.45 -1.66
N ILE A 111 -7.62 12.25 -2.15
CA ILE A 111 -9.04 11.90 -2.33
C ILE A 111 -9.23 10.58 -3.14
N PRO A 112 -8.47 10.32 -4.23
CA PRO A 112 -8.63 9.06 -4.96
C PRO A 112 -8.30 7.81 -4.13
N ALA A 113 -7.27 7.88 -3.28
CA ALA A 113 -6.90 6.78 -2.40
C ALA A 113 -7.95 6.58 -1.29
N ILE A 114 -8.38 7.66 -0.65
CA ILE A 114 -9.43 7.62 0.39
C ILE A 114 -10.70 6.95 -0.15
N LYS A 115 -11.19 7.36 -1.32
CA LYS A 115 -12.36 6.74 -1.96
C LYS A 115 -12.14 5.25 -2.24
N THR A 116 -10.94 4.86 -2.62
CA THR A 116 -10.56 3.47 -2.85
C THR A 116 -10.63 2.66 -1.56
N TYR A 117 -10.09 3.18 -0.46
CA TYR A 117 -10.04 2.50 0.84
C TYR A 117 -11.43 2.41 1.48
N LEU A 118 -12.23 3.49 1.45
CA LEU A 118 -13.62 3.45 1.89
C LEU A 118 -14.42 2.39 1.11
N LYS A 119 -14.27 2.33 -0.22
CA LYS A 119 -14.91 1.30 -1.05
C LYS A 119 -14.43 -0.10 -0.69
N ALA A 120 -13.19 -0.29 -0.26
CA ALA A 120 -12.64 -1.57 0.18
C ALA A 120 -13.09 -1.97 1.59
N GLY A 121 -13.83 -1.10 2.29
CA GLY A 121 -14.37 -1.36 3.62
C GLY A 121 -13.58 -0.77 4.77
N PHE A 122 -12.51 -0.03 4.49
CA PHE A 122 -11.78 0.68 5.55
C PHE A 122 -12.66 1.78 6.14
N ILE A 123 -12.56 1.96 7.46
CA ILE A 123 -13.24 3.01 8.21
C ILE A 123 -12.22 3.99 8.79
N GLU A 124 -12.50 5.25 8.72
CA GLU A 124 -11.69 6.28 9.36
C GLU A 124 -11.81 6.17 10.89
N LYS A 125 -10.67 6.15 11.59
CA LYS A 125 -10.60 6.08 13.04
C LYS A 125 -10.04 7.33 13.67
N ASN A 126 -9.07 7.95 13.02
CA ASN A 126 -8.38 9.11 13.58
C ASN A 126 -7.82 10.00 12.47
N ARG A 127 -7.60 11.27 12.82
CA ARG A 127 -6.84 12.25 12.03
C ARG A 127 -5.78 12.90 12.89
N TYR A 128 -4.62 13.11 12.33
CA TYR A 128 -3.54 13.82 13.02
C TYR A 128 -2.64 14.54 12.02
N LYS A 129 -1.87 15.51 12.51
CA LYS A 129 -0.90 16.23 11.69
C LYS A 129 0.47 15.60 11.86
N LYS A 130 1.16 15.41 10.74
CA LYS A 130 2.57 15.05 10.68
C LYS A 130 3.27 16.05 9.78
N GLU A 131 4.19 16.82 10.37
CA GLU A 131 4.74 17.99 9.73
C GLU A 131 3.58 18.94 9.34
N ASP A 132 3.53 19.42 8.10
CA ASP A 132 2.48 20.32 7.61
C ASP A 132 1.29 19.60 6.94
N LYS A 133 1.24 18.25 7.03
CA LYS A 133 0.19 17.46 6.36
C LYS A 133 -0.72 16.76 7.34
N GLU A 134 -2.02 16.79 7.02
CA GLU A 134 -3.00 15.99 7.75
C GLU A 134 -3.02 14.55 7.21
N ILE A 135 -2.98 13.59 8.13
CA ILE A 135 -3.03 12.16 7.87
C ILE A 135 -4.33 11.61 8.43
N ILE A 136 -4.99 10.77 7.65
CA ILE A 136 -6.13 9.97 8.07
C ILE A 136 -5.61 8.55 8.35
N TYR A 137 -5.87 8.07 9.56
CA TYR A 137 -5.66 6.67 9.96
C TYR A 137 -6.96 5.90 9.76
N MET A 138 -6.88 4.79 9.03
CA MET A 138 -8.03 3.97 8.66
C MET A 138 -7.78 2.52 9.02
N GLU A 139 -8.86 1.79 9.37
CA GLU A 139 -8.83 0.39 9.77
C GLU A 139 -9.85 -0.43 8.98
N LEU A 140 -9.48 -1.69 8.72
CA LEU A 140 -10.34 -2.72 8.16
C LEU A 140 -10.23 -3.97 9.06
N TYR A 141 -11.37 -4.44 9.54
CA TYR A 141 -11.48 -5.66 10.35
C TYR A 141 -11.91 -6.84 9.47
N LYS A 142 -11.50 -8.07 9.87
CA LYS A 142 -11.92 -9.31 9.27
C LYS A 142 -13.42 -9.54 9.42
#